data_acb2859dd86437eda0259e4f40384b5c
#
_entry.id   acb2859dd86437eda0259e4f40384b5c
#
_cell.length_a   1.000
_cell.length_b   1.000
_cell.length_c   1.000
_cell.angle_alpha   90.00
_cell.angle_beta   90.00
_cell.angle_gamma   90.00
#
_symmetry.space_group_name_H-M   'P 1'
#
loop_
_entity.id
_entity.type
_entity.pdbx_description
1 polymer ?
#
loop_
_entity_poly.entity_id
_entity_poly.type
_entity_poly.pdbx_seq_one_letter_code
_entity_poly.pdbx_strand_id
1 'polypeptide(L)'
;MFRIKPDAISFRYAVDTMRNKDVMWFSTHYTKIFLISNLMFALISIEFMLFFSVLPAFITLITYNLTNCLNHIEGVGGYSNFETRDNSKNVIWLWPLVLGECWHNNHHGRPGNYHFGIKWWEIDPSGQLIKVFKDKE
;
A
#
# COMPACT_ATOMS: atom_id res chain seq x y z
N MET A 1 -14.48 12.70 11.12
CA MET A 1 -14.67 11.63 10.11
C MET A 1 -15.05 12.29 8.80
N PHE A 2 -14.13 12.39 7.85
CA PHE A 2 -14.41 13.02 6.54
C PHE A 2 -15.29 12.07 5.72
N ARG A 3 -16.54 12.45 5.48
CA ARG A 3 -17.40 11.75 4.53
C ARG A 3 -16.99 12.19 3.12
N ILE A 4 -16.30 11.32 2.40
CA ILE A 4 -16.10 11.49 0.95
C ILE A 4 -17.48 11.34 0.30
N LYS A 5 -17.90 12.34 -0.47
CA LYS A 5 -19.15 12.25 -1.22
C LYS A 5 -19.01 11.11 -2.25
N PRO A 6 -20.02 10.22 -2.40
CA PRO A 6 -19.95 9.09 -3.34
C PRO A 6 -19.67 9.50 -4.80
N ASP A 7 -20.13 10.68 -5.19
CA ASP A 7 -19.91 11.31 -6.51
C ASP A 7 -18.48 11.82 -6.73
N ALA A 8 -17.67 11.95 -5.67
CA ALA A 8 -16.26 12.34 -5.80
C ALA A 8 -15.33 11.16 -6.17
N ILE A 9 -15.83 9.92 -6.11
CA ILE A 9 -15.06 8.73 -6.45
C ILE A 9 -15.29 8.39 -7.94
N SER A 10 -14.32 8.73 -8.78
CA SER A 10 -14.36 8.32 -10.18
C SER A 10 -13.87 6.87 -10.30
N PHE A 11 -14.79 5.94 -10.53
CA PHE A 11 -14.46 4.53 -10.85
C PHE A 11 -13.77 4.34 -12.20
N ARG A 12 -13.62 5.43 -12.98
CA ARG A 12 -13.00 5.42 -14.30
C ARG A 12 -11.61 4.77 -14.31
N TYR A 13 -10.84 4.97 -13.23
CA TYR A 13 -9.48 4.46 -13.10
C TYR A 13 -9.39 3.04 -12.52
N ALA A 14 -10.52 2.50 -12.05
CA ALA A 14 -10.60 1.17 -11.47
C ALA A 14 -11.35 0.16 -12.36
N VAL A 15 -11.68 0.53 -13.60
CA VAL A 15 -12.50 -0.30 -14.50
C VAL A 15 -11.85 -1.67 -14.74
N ASP A 16 -10.54 -1.72 -14.94
CA ASP A 16 -9.82 -2.97 -15.20
C ASP A 16 -9.87 -3.89 -13.97
N THR A 17 -9.64 -3.34 -12.79
CA THR A 17 -9.76 -4.04 -11.51
C THR A 17 -11.17 -4.56 -11.29
N MET A 18 -12.20 -3.75 -11.58
CA MET A 18 -13.61 -4.14 -11.45
C MET A 18 -14.05 -5.21 -12.45
N ARG A 19 -13.38 -5.31 -13.60
CA ARG A 19 -13.65 -6.36 -14.62
C ARG A 19 -12.99 -7.68 -14.27
N ASN A 20 -11.97 -7.69 -13.43
CA ASN A 20 -11.30 -8.91 -12.99
C ASN A 20 -12.19 -9.64 -11.97
N LYS A 21 -12.69 -10.81 -12.37
CA LYS A 21 -13.61 -11.62 -11.55
C LYS A 21 -12.98 -12.07 -10.22
N ASP A 22 -11.70 -12.41 -10.23
CA ASP A 22 -11.00 -12.88 -9.04
C ASP A 22 -10.84 -11.74 -8.03
N VAL A 23 -10.43 -10.54 -8.48
CA VAL A 23 -10.34 -9.35 -7.65
C VAL A 23 -11.69 -8.99 -7.05
N MET A 24 -12.76 -9.02 -7.85
CA MET A 24 -14.12 -8.73 -7.37
C MET A 24 -14.61 -9.78 -6.39
N TRP A 25 -14.30 -11.07 -6.63
CA TRP A 25 -14.64 -12.13 -5.69
C TRP A 25 -13.95 -11.94 -4.34
N PHE A 26 -12.64 -11.71 -4.34
CA PHE A 26 -11.88 -11.43 -3.10
C PHE A 26 -12.38 -10.18 -2.39
N SER A 27 -12.62 -9.09 -3.11
CA SER A 27 -13.15 -7.85 -2.54
C SER A 27 -14.49 -8.05 -1.85
N THR A 28 -15.39 -8.82 -2.46
CA THR A 28 -16.72 -9.10 -1.91
C THR A 28 -16.66 -10.03 -0.69
N HIS A 29 -15.70 -10.96 -0.67
CA HIS A 29 -15.60 -11.98 0.39
C HIS A 29 -14.51 -11.65 1.43
N TYR A 30 -13.77 -10.56 1.27
CA TYR A 30 -12.63 -10.20 2.11
C TYR A 30 -12.91 -10.31 3.62
N THR A 31 -14.00 -9.70 4.09
CA THR A 31 -14.36 -9.73 5.52
C THR A 31 -14.64 -11.15 6.01
N LYS A 32 -15.34 -11.96 5.20
CA LYS A 32 -15.64 -13.36 5.54
C LYS A 32 -14.36 -14.19 5.60
N ILE A 33 -13.47 -14.04 4.60
CA ILE A 33 -12.19 -14.74 4.56
C ILE A 33 -11.36 -14.37 5.79
N PHE A 34 -11.26 -13.07 6.11
CA PHE A 34 -10.54 -12.59 7.27
C PHE A 34 -11.09 -13.16 8.59
N LEU A 35 -12.40 -13.16 8.78
CA LEU A 35 -13.01 -13.70 10.00
C LEU A 35 -12.84 -15.21 10.11
N ILE A 36 -13.04 -15.96 9.03
CA ILE A 36 -12.86 -17.41 9.02
C ILE A 36 -11.41 -17.79 9.29
N SER A 37 -10.45 -17.14 8.64
CA SER A 37 -9.03 -17.42 8.86
C SER A 37 -8.60 -17.11 10.30
N ASN A 38 -9.10 -16.02 10.91
CA ASN A 38 -8.84 -15.72 12.31
C ASN A 38 -9.44 -16.76 13.25
N LEU A 39 -10.65 -17.22 12.97
CA LEU A 39 -11.28 -18.30 13.75
C LEU A 39 -10.45 -19.58 13.65
N MET A 40 -10.00 -19.97 12.46
CA MET A 40 -9.11 -21.15 12.28
C MET A 40 -7.80 -21.01 13.04
N PHE A 41 -7.17 -19.83 13.02
CA PHE A 41 -5.94 -19.58 13.77
C PHE A 41 -6.19 -19.62 15.28
N ALA A 42 -7.30 -19.07 15.76
CA ALA A 42 -7.69 -19.11 17.17
C ALA A 42 -7.97 -20.53 17.67
N LEU A 43 -8.42 -21.43 16.80
CA LEU A 43 -8.58 -22.87 17.14
C LEU A 43 -7.22 -23.58 17.35
N ILE A 44 -6.14 -23.07 16.78
CA ILE A 44 -4.78 -23.55 17.05
C ILE A 44 -4.31 -22.99 18.38
N SER A 45 -4.23 -21.68 18.50
CA SER A 45 -4.05 -20.94 19.76
C SER A 45 -4.38 -19.44 19.53
N ILE A 46 -4.73 -18.75 20.63
CA ILE A 46 -4.96 -17.29 20.60
C ILE A 46 -3.68 -16.55 20.22
N GLU A 47 -2.54 -16.98 20.75
CA GLU A 47 -1.23 -16.40 20.43
C GLU A 47 -0.92 -16.53 18.93
N PHE A 48 -1.20 -17.71 18.35
CA PHE A 48 -1.01 -17.90 16.91
C PHE A 48 -1.84 -16.91 16.09
N MET A 49 -3.12 -16.73 16.42
CA MET A 49 -3.97 -15.75 15.78
C MET A 49 -3.42 -14.32 15.92
N LEU A 50 -3.01 -13.94 17.15
CA LEU A 50 -2.49 -12.61 17.43
C LEU A 50 -1.20 -12.33 16.62
N PHE A 51 -0.25 -13.27 16.60
CA PHE A 51 1.03 -13.06 15.92
C PHE A 51 0.95 -13.17 14.41
N PHE A 52 0.14 -14.06 13.85
CA PHE A 52 0.13 -14.35 12.41
C PHE A 52 -1.01 -13.67 11.64
N SER A 53 -1.95 -13.03 12.32
CA SER A 53 -3.03 -12.29 11.66
C SER A 53 -3.20 -10.89 12.21
N VAL A 54 -3.49 -10.73 13.49
CA VAL A 54 -3.87 -9.43 14.06
C VAL A 54 -2.69 -8.46 14.06
N LEU A 55 -1.52 -8.89 14.54
CA LEU A 55 -0.34 -8.03 14.61
C LEU A 55 0.17 -7.59 13.23
N PRO A 56 0.33 -8.47 12.22
CA PRO A 56 0.68 -8.05 10.87
C PRO A 56 -0.34 -7.09 10.25
N ALA A 57 -1.63 -7.35 10.42
CA ALA A 57 -2.69 -6.45 9.93
C ALA A 57 -2.62 -5.07 10.58
N PHE A 58 -2.37 -5.02 11.88
CA PHE A 58 -2.21 -3.78 12.64
C PHE A 58 -0.97 -2.98 12.20
N ILE A 59 0.18 -3.66 12.06
CA ILE A 59 1.42 -3.03 11.55
C ILE A 59 1.19 -2.46 10.16
N THR A 60 0.59 -3.24 9.26
CA THR A 60 0.29 -2.81 7.88
C THR A 60 -0.62 -1.58 7.87
N LEU A 61 -1.66 -1.56 8.72
CA LEU A 61 -2.57 -0.43 8.82
C LEU A 61 -1.84 0.84 9.30
N ILE A 62 -0.99 0.73 10.31
CA ILE A 62 -0.20 1.86 10.81
C ILE A 62 0.78 2.36 9.76
N THR A 63 1.59 1.48 9.17
CA THR A 63 2.60 1.86 8.18
C THR A 63 1.96 2.50 6.96
N TYR A 64 0.85 1.96 6.47
CA TYR A 64 0.08 2.54 5.36
C TYR A 64 -0.41 3.96 5.68
N ASN A 65 -1.00 4.18 6.86
CA ASN A 65 -1.49 5.50 7.25
C ASN A 65 -0.34 6.48 7.48
N LEU A 66 0.77 6.04 8.09
CA LEU A 66 1.97 6.87 8.26
C LEU A 66 2.55 7.30 6.91
N THR A 67 2.67 6.38 5.96
CA THR A 67 3.14 6.68 4.62
C THR A 67 2.28 7.75 3.96
N ASN A 68 0.95 7.54 3.91
CA ASN A 68 0.05 8.51 3.29
C ASN A 68 0.05 9.86 4.00
N CYS A 69 0.16 9.89 5.32
CA CYS A 69 0.17 11.12 6.08
C CYS A 69 1.51 11.86 5.92
N LEU A 70 2.61 11.21 6.27
CA LEU A 70 3.91 11.86 6.39
C LEU A 70 4.52 12.27 5.03
N ASN A 71 4.23 11.52 3.97
CA ASN A 71 4.70 11.91 2.64
C ASN A 71 3.93 13.08 2.02
N HIS A 72 2.82 13.54 2.64
CA HIS A 72 2.05 14.70 2.17
C HIS A 72 2.10 15.91 3.12
N ILE A 73 2.72 15.79 4.29
CA ILE A 73 2.85 16.89 5.25
C ILE A 73 4.08 17.75 4.92
N GLU A 74 3.88 19.05 4.83
CA GLU A 74 4.98 20.01 4.74
C GLU A 74 5.81 20.03 6.03
N GLY A 75 7.13 20.18 5.88
CA GLY A 75 8.03 20.27 7.05
C GLY A 75 8.51 18.94 7.62
N VAL A 76 8.01 17.80 7.17
CA VAL A 76 8.49 16.47 7.61
C VAL A 76 9.89 16.15 7.08
N GLY A 77 10.36 16.91 6.12
CA GLY A 77 11.60 16.66 5.39
C GLY A 77 11.36 15.63 4.27
N GLY A 78 11.91 15.92 3.13
CA GLY A 78 11.75 15.07 1.94
C GLY A 78 12.04 15.89 0.69
N TYR A 79 12.07 15.21 -0.44
CA TYR A 79 12.31 15.83 -1.74
C TYR A 79 11.30 15.32 -2.78
N SER A 80 11.21 16.02 -3.89
CA SER A 80 10.38 15.64 -5.03
C SER A 80 11.27 15.43 -6.25
N ASN A 81 11.02 14.33 -6.98
CA ASN A 81 11.58 14.11 -8.31
C ASN A 81 10.60 14.60 -9.39
N PHE A 82 9.32 14.74 -9.04
CA PHE A 82 8.27 15.19 -9.94
C PHE A 82 7.47 16.33 -9.31
N GLU A 83 7.03 17.24 -10.13
CA GLU A 83 6.01 18.22 -9.75
C GLU A 83 4.64 17.53 -9.78
N THR A 84 4.09 17.27 -8.60
CA THR A 84 2.77 16.69 -8.42
C THR A 84 1.82 17.72 -7.81
N ARG A 85 0.52 17.60 -8.08
CA ARG A 85 -0.48 18.54 -7.56
C ARG A 85 -0.88 18.29 -6.11
N ASP A 86 -0.36 17.24 -5.49
CA ASP A 86 -0.80 16.70 -4.21
C ASP A 86 0.25 16.85 -3.09
N ASN A 87 1.29 17.66 -3.30
CA ASN A 87 2.39 17.91 -2.36
C ASN A 87 3.16 16.65 -1.92
N SER A 88 3.04 15.54 -2.66
CA SER A 88 3.76 14.31 -2.31
C SER A 88 5.27 14.49 -2.29
N LYS A 89 5.94 13.85 -1.33
CA LYS A 89 7.39 13.86 -1.14
C LYS A 89 7.94 12.44 -1.03
N ASN A 90 9.21 12.30 -1.38
CA ASN A 90 10.02 11.12 -1.07
C ASN A 90 10.68 11.38 0.29
N VAL A 91 10.32 10.62 1.31
CA VAL A 91 10.76 10.84 2.70
C VAL A 91 11.71 9.72 3.12
N ILE A 92 13.00 9.91 2.89
CA ILE A 92 14.03 8.86 3.03
C ILE A 92 14.11 8.24 4.43
N TRP A 93 13.90 9.01 5.48
CA TRP A 93 13.98 8.49 6.85
C TRP A 93 12.84 7.53 7.22
N LEU A 94 11.75 7.48 6.42
CA LEU A 94 10.70 6.49 6.55
C LEU A 94 11.12 5.11 6.01
N TRP A 95 12.18 5.02 5.21
CA TRP A 95 12.57 3.79 4.53
C TRP A 95 12.66 2.55 5.44
N PRO A 96 13.24 2.61 6.65
CA PRO A 96 13.31 1.44 7.53
C PRO A 96 11.95 0.90 7.98
N LEU A 97 10.91 1.73 7.95
CA LEU A 97 9.57 1.40 8.40
C LEU A 97 8.64 0.95 7.27
N VAL A 98 8.78 1.58 6.09
CA VAL A 98 7.82 1.42 4.99
C VAL A 98 8.48 0.98 3.69
N LEU A 99 9.80 0.75 3.71
CA LEU A 99 10.60 0.33 2.56
C LEU A 99 10.36 1.23 1.34
N GLY A 100 10.12 0.65 0.16
CA GLY A 100 9.93 1.38 -1.10
C GLY A 100 8.76 2.37 -1.11
N GLU A 101 7.77 2.22 -0.24
CA GLU A 101 6.63 3.15 -0.13
C GLU A 101 7.01 4.57 0.27
N CYS A 102 8.22 4.78 0.85
CA CYS A 102 8.74 6.11 1.15
C CYS A 102 9.07 6.95 -0.11
N TRP A 103 9.19 6.33 -1.28
CA TRP A 103 9.38 6.99 -2.58
C TRP A 103 8.04 7.46 -3.17
N HIS A 104 7.24 8.10 -2.36
CA HIS A 104 5.83 8.38 -2.61
C HIS A 104 5.60 9.42 -3.72
N ASN A 105 6.46 10.43 -3.84
CA ASN A 105 6.42 11.37 -4.95
C ASN A 105 6.73 10.67 -6.30
N ASN A 106 7.63 9.68 -6.30
CA ASN A 106 7.89 8.90 -7.50
C ASN A 106 6.66 8.07 -7.92
N HIS A 107 5.96 7.48 -6.95
CA HIS A 107 4.70 6.77 -7.18
C HIS A 107 3.63 7.71 -7.79
N HIS A 108 3.43 8.89 -7.22
CA HIS A 108 2.48 9.87 -7.73
C HIS A 108 2.88 10.43 -9.11
N GLY A 109 4.17 10.58 -9.37
CA GLY A 109 4.69 11.00 -10.67
C GLY A 109 4.60 9.92 -11.75
N ARG A 110 4.57 8.64 -11.36
CA ARG A 110 4.51 7.47 -12.26
C ARG A 110 3.55 6.40 -11.72
N PRO A 111 2.24 6.67 -11.63
CA PRO A 111 1.28 5.78 -10.94
C PRO A 111 1.14 4.38 -11.55
N GLY A 112 1.52 4.21 -12.82
CA GLY A 112 1.52 2.89 -13.49
C GLY A 112 2.79 2.07 -13.27
N ASN A 113 3.79 2.60 -12.57
CA ASN A 113 5.03 1.88 -12.32
C ASN A 113 4.97 1.14 -10.98
N TYR A 114 5.25 -0.14 -10.98
CA TYR A 114 5.30 -0.97 -9.77
C TYR A 114 6.61 -0.79 -8.96
N HIS A 115 7.64 -0.19 -9.57
CA HIS A 115 8.93 0.10 -8.94
C HIS A 115 9.02 1.60 -8.66
N PHE A 116 9.08 1.98 -7.41
CA PHE A 116 9.03 3.39 -6.98
C PHE A 116 10.40 4.05 -6.93
N GLY A 117 11.48 3.28 -6.77
CA GLY A 117 12.84 3.80 -6.82
C GLY A 117 13.24 4.25 -8.23
N ILE A 118 13.81 5.45 -8.37
CA ILE A 118 14.30 6.00 -9.65
C ILE A 118 15.80 6.20 -9.60
N LYS A 119 16.29 6.78 -8.51
CA LYS A 119 17.72 7.00 -8.30
C LYS A 119 18.35 5.74 -7.73
N TRP A 120 19.66 5.56 -7.95
CA TRP A 120 20.38 4.35 -7.54
C TRP A 120 20.31 4.05 -6.03
N TRP A 121 20.10 5.06 -5.18
CA TRP A 121 19.94 4.92 -3.73
C TRP A 121 18.48 4.77 -3.27
N GLU A 122 17.53 4.98 -4.16
CA GLU A 122 16.10 4.80 -3.88
C GLU A 122 15.77 3.31 -3.94
N ILE A 123 16.24 2.57 -2.94
CA ILE A 123 16.07 1.12 -2.85
C ILE A 123 14.59 0.81 -2.61
N ASP A 124 14.02 0.00 -3.49
CA ASP A 124 12.63 -0.46 -3.42
C ASP A 124 12.56 -1.99 -3.45
N PRO A 125 12.62 -2.65 -2.28
CA PRO A 125 12.56 -4.10 -2.20
C PRO A 125 11.24 -4.68 -2.72
N SER A 126 10.12 -3.97 -2.52
CA SER A 126 8.80 -4.41 -2.98
C SER A 126 8.74 -4.44 -4.51
N GLY A 127 9.21 -3.38 -5.16
CA GLY A 127 9.31 -3.32 -6.62
C GLY A 127 10.25 -4.38 -7.19
N GLN A 128 11.38 -4.66 -6.53
CA GLN A 128 12.29 -5.73 -6.92
C GLN A 128 11.62 -7.12 -6.82
N LEU A 129 10.87 -7.37 -5.75
CA LEU A 129 10.15 -8.62 -5.59
C LEU A 129 9.09 -8.81 -6.68
N ILE A 130 8.31 -7.77 -6.99
CA ILE A 130 7.31 -7.80 -8.07
C ILE A 130 7.99 -8.12 -9.42
N LYS A 131 9.15 -7.53 -9.69
CA LYS A 131 9.91 -7.80 -10.89
C LYS A 131 10.23 -9.29 -11.07
N VAL A 132 10.66 -9.97 -10.00
CA VAL A 132 10.99 -11.41 -10.04
C VAL A 132 9.79 -12.27 -10.43
N PHE A 133 8.58 -11.87 -10.05
CA PHE A 133 7.36 -12.60 -10.43
C PHE A 133 6.86 -12.22 -11.83
N LYS A 134 6.98 -10.95 -12.21
CA LYS A 134 6.52 -10.44 -13.51
C LYS A 134 7.33 -10.99 -14.68
N ASP A 135 8.65 -11.15 -14.53
CA ASP A 135 9.55 -11.62 -15.59
C ASP A 135 9.39 -13.15 -15.86
N LYS A 136 8.41 -13.82 -15.22
CA LYS A 136 8.13 -15.26 -15.43
C LYS A 136 6.89 -15.54 -16.27
N GLU A 137 6.19 -14.50 -16.70
CA GLU A 137 5.08 -14.56 -17.65
C GLU A 137 5.57 -14.24 -19.08
#